data_4d700fd311f71e82746959f50c2abca3
#
_entry.id   4d700fd311f71e82746959f50c2abca3
#
_cell.length_a   1.000
_cell.length_b   1.000
_cell.length_c   1.000
_cell.angle_alpha   90.00
_cell.angle_beta   90.00
_cell.angle_gamma   90.00
#
_symmetry.space_group_name_H-M   'P 1'
#
loop_
_entity.id
_entity.type
_entity.pdbx_description
1 polymer ?
#
loop_
_entity_poly.entity_id
_entity_poly.type
_entity_poly.pdbx_seq_one_letter_code
_entity_poly.pdbx_strand_id
1 'polypeptide(L)'
;MAGRFVRDPPGSTRVVDRLGTELTIHPGARIAIEEMLNRPRWRRANVQIAYASRTDEPEWASEAMRLLRVCADNRGLDVTLEDAVDHMEVYPVRSKTEQFHRLKAKSGVPFERMLFFDNEARTVREVATLGVCC
;
A
#
# COMPACT_ATOMS: atom_id res chain seq x y z
N MET A 1 1.15 2.60 -25.45
CA MET A 1 0.00 1.75 -25.12
C MET A 1 -0.74 2.31 -23.91
N ALA A 2 -2.06 2.40 -23.99
CA ALA A 2 -2.83 2.84 -22.83
C ALA A 2 -2.72 1.81 -21.70
N GLY A 3 -2.52 2.27 -20.46
CA GLY A 3 -2.51 1.43 -19.28
C GLY A 3 -3.89 0.86 -18.95
N ARG A 4 -3.96 -0.01 -17.95
CA ARG A 4 -5.21 -0.58 -17.44
C ARG A 4 -6.07 0.49 -16.75
N PHE A 5 -5.44 1.45 -16.11
CA PHE A 5 -6.08 2.52 -15.37
C PHE A 5 -5.63 3.88 -15.88
N VAL A 6 -6.51 4.87 -15.76
CA VAL A 6 -6.19 6.25 -16.11
C VAL A 6 -6.88 7.19 -15.11
N ARG A 7 -6.36 8.41 -15.01
CA ARG A 7 -7.08 9.50 -14.34
C ARG A 7 -8.09 10.09 -15.32
N ASP A 8 -9.34 10.21 -14.90
CA ASP A 8 -10.43 10.73 -15.73
C ASP A 8 -11.35 11.61 -14.87
N PRO A 9 -11.51 12.91 -15.24
CA PRO A 9 -10.87 13.59 -16.36
C PRO A 9 -9.35 13.74 -16.17
N PRO A 10 -8.59 13.93 -17.27
CA PRO A 10 -7.14 14.15 -17.16
C PRO A 10 -6.82 15.30 -16.22
N GLY A 11 -5.81 15.10 -15.36
CA GLY A 11 -5.42 16.07 -14.35
C GLY A 11 -6.21 15.99 -13.05
N SER A 12 -7.29 15.19 -12.99
CA SER A 12 -8.03 14.94 -11.76
C SER A 12 -7.35 13.84 -10.93
N THR A 13 -7.88 13.62 -9.71
CA THR A 13 -7.42 12.53 -8.83
C THR A 13 -8.26 11.25 -8.98
N ARG A 14 -9.31 11.30 -9.78
CA ARG A 14 -10.20 10.16 -10.01
C ARG A 14 -9.53 9.16 -10.94
N VAL A 15 -9.42 7.90 -10.50
CA VAL A 15 -8.82 6.81 -11.27
C VAL A 15 -9.91 5.85 -11.71
N VAL A 16 -9.92 5.50 -12.97
CA VAL A 16 -10.90 4.57 -13.54
C VAL A 16 -10.20 3.49 -14.38
N ASP A 17 -10.86 2.34 -14.49
CA ASP A 17 -10.44 1.30 -15.42
C ASP A 17 -10.99 1.56 -16.84
N ARG A 18 -10.77 0.61 -17.76
CA ARG A 18 -11.22 0.73 -19.15
C ARG A 18 -12.74 0.78 -19.30
N LEU A 19 -13.47 0.29 -18.32
CA LEU A 19 -14.94 0.28 -18.32
C LEU A 19 -15.52 1.50 -17.62
N GLY A 20 -14.67 2.41 -17.11
CA GLY A 20 -15.10 3.57 -16.36
C GLY A 20 -15.38 3.30 -14.89
N THR A 21 -15.07 2.10 -14.40
CA THR A 21 -15.23 1.77 -12.98
C THR A 21 -14.18 2.48 -12.16
N GLU A 22 -14.62 3.21 -11.14
CA GLU A 22 -13.71 3.99 -10.28
C GLU A 22 -12.96 3.07 -9.31
N LEU A 23 -11.66 3.29 -9.22
CA LEU A 23 -10.78 2.66 -8.25
C LEU A 23 -10.46 3.66 -7.15
N THR A 24 -10.65 3.27 -5.90
CA THR A 24 -10.39 4.13 -4.74
C THR A 24 -9.56 3.40 -3.69
N ILE A 25 -8.83 4.19 -2.89
CA ILE A 25 -8.20 3.68 -1.67
C ILE A 25 -9.30 3.59 -0.60
N HIS A 26 -9.30 2.51 0.17
CA HIS A 26 -10.20 2.42 1.33
C HIS A 26 -9.99 3.66 2.23
N PRO A 27 -11.08 4.38 2.62
CA PRO A 27 -10.93 5.63 3.35
C PRO A 27 -10.11 5.54 4.63
N GLY A 28 -10.28 4.47 5.41
CA GLY A 28 -9.50 4.25 6.63
C GLY A 28 -8.01 4.07 6.35
N ALA A 29 -7.67 3.35 5.30
CA ALA A 29 -6.29 3.17 4.90
C ALA A 29 -5.66 4.49 4.45
N ARG A 30 -6.38 5.27 3.64
CA ARG A 30 -5.90 6.58 3.18
C ARG A 30 -5.62 7.52 4.35
N ILE A 31 -6.54 7.60 5.30
CA ILE A 31 -6.40 8.45 6.49
C ILE A 31 -5.20 8.01 7.33
N ALA A 32 -5.03 6.71 7.55
CA ALA A 32 -3.91 6.18 8.33
C ALA A 32 -2.57 6.48 7.67
N ILE A 33 -2.46 6.27 6.36
CA ILE A 33 -1.23 6.55 5.60
C ILE A 33 -0.91 8.05 5.63
N GLU A 34 -1.91 8.89 5.40
CA GLU A 34 -1.75 10.35 5.47
C GLU A 34 -1.25 10.79 6.84
N GLU A 35 -1.80 10.25 7.92
CA GLU A 35 -1.35 10.54 9.27
C GLU A 35 0.12 10.16 9.46
N MET A 36 0.49 8.94 9.06
CA MET A 36 1.88 8.47 9.21
C MET A 36 2.88 9.31 8.41
N LEU A 37 2.46 9.86 7.27
CA LEU A 37 3.31 10.73 6.45
C LEU A 37 3.47 12.12 7.05
N ASN A 38 2.43 12.67 7.65
CA ASN A 38 2.36 14.09 8.02
C ASN A 38 2.56 14.38 9.50
N ARG A 39 2.38 13.41 10.38
CA ARG A 39 2.56 13.62 11.84
C ARG A 39 4.02 13.36 12.24
N PRO A 40 4.74 14.35 12.78
CA PRO A 40 6.16 14.20 13.15
C PRO A 40 6.44 13.05 14.13
N ARG A 41 5.49 12.68 14.98
CA ARG A 41 5.64 11.59 15.95
C ARG A 41 5.97 10.26 15.27
N TRP A 42 5.38 9.98 14.11
CA TRP A 42 5.61 8.73 13.39
C TRP A 42 7.00 8.71 12.77
N ARG A 43 7.42 9.85 12.22
CA ARG A 43 8.77 9.99 11.66
C ARG A 43 9.84 9.85 12.75
N ARG A 44 9.62 10.45 13.92
CA ARG A 44 10.53 10.31 15.06
C ARG A 44 10.59 8.88 15.60
N ALA A 45 9.50 8.13 15.50
CA ALA A 45 9.44 6.71 15.85
C ALA A 45 10.02 5.80 14.77
N ASN A 46 10.45 6.37 13.63
CA ASN A 46 11.01 5.65 12.49
C ASN A 46 10.05 4.60 11.93
N VAL A 47 8.77 4.95 11.85
CA VAL A 47 7.74 4.08 11.28
C VAL A 47 7.92 3.97 9.77
N GLN A 48 7.90 2.74 9.26
CA GLN A 48 7.95 2.45 7.84
C GLN A 48 6.60 1.92 7.38
N ILE A 49 6.24 2.22 6.14
CA ILE A 49 4.99 1.78 5.51
C ILE A 49 5.34 0.76 4.44
N ALA A 50 4.66 -0.38 4.48
CA ALA A 50 4.85 -1.44 3.49
C ALA A 50 3.51 -1.84 2.89
N TYR A 51 3.57 -2.30 1.65
CA TYR A 51 2.43 -2.81 0.92
C TYR A 51 2.70 -4.26 0.52
N ALA A 52 1.79 -5.17 0.88
CA ALA A 52 1.89 -6.58 0.56
C ALA A 52 0.63 -7.04 -0.19
N SER A 53 0.79 -7.55 -1.40
CA SER A 53 -0.31 -8.01 -2.23
C SER A 53 0.05 -9.33 -2.91
N ARG A 54 -0.91 -10.27 -2.94
CA ARG A 54 -0.77 -11.55 -3.64
C ARG A 54 -1.38 -11.53 -5.03
N THR A 55 -1.63 -10.35 -5.59
CA THR A 55 -2.25 -10.23 -6.90
C THR A 55 -1.52 -11.06 -7.96
N ASP A 56 -2.27 -11.70 -8.84
CA ASP A 56 -1.74 -12.34 -10.04
C ASP A 56 -1.53 -11.35 -11.19
N GLU A 57 -1.87 -10.08 -10.96
CA GLU A 57 -1.66 -8.98 -11.92
C GLU A 57 -0.80 -7.87 -11.28
N PRO A 58 0.49 -8.15 -10.98
CA PRO A 58 1.33 -7.19 -10.27
C PRO A 58 1.55 -5.89 -11.03
N GLU A 59 1.56 -5.93 -12.36
CA GLU A 59 1.72 -4.73 -13.19
C GLU A 59 0.51 -3.79 -13.05
N TRP A 60 -0.70 -4.34 -12.96
CA TRP A 60 -1.91 -3.54 -12.76
C TRP A 60 -1.93 -2.91 -11.36
N ALA A 61 -1.53 -3.67 -10.35
CA ALA A 61 -1.44 -3.16 -8.99
C ALA A 61 -0.42 -2.01 -8.91
N SER A 62 0.75 -2.17 -9.52
CA SER A 62 1.77 -1.12 -9.55
C SER A 62 1.29 0.12 -10.28
N GLU A 63 0.60 -0.04 -11.39
CA GLU A 63 0.01 1.08 -12.14
C GLU A 63 -1.02 1.82 -11.28
N ALA A 64 -1.90 1.11 -10.59
CA ALA A 64 -2.89 1.69 -9.71
C ALA A 64 -2.22 2.49 -8.58
N MET A 65 -1.17 1.95 -7.98
CA MET A 65 -0.43 2.63 -6.91
C MET A 65 0.24 3.93 -7.38
N ARG A 66 0.67 4.00 -8.63
CA ARG A 66 1.23 5.23 -9.21
C ARG A 66 0.18 6.32 -9.46
N LEU A 67 -1.08 5.93 -9.62
CA LEU A 67 -2.17 6.84 -9.96
C LEU A 67 -2.99 7.28 -8.74
N LEU A 68 -3.16 6.40 -7.76
CA LEU A 68 -4.01 6.66 -6.59
C LEU A 68 -3.34 7.65 -5.63
N ARG A 69 -3.99 8.80 -5.45
CA ARG A 69 -3.51 9.87 -4.58
C ARG A 69 -3.91 9.60 -3.13
N VAL A 70 -2.94 9.70 -2.22
CA VAL A 70 -3.17 9.67 -0.77
C VAL A 70 -3.49 11.08 -0.25
N CYS A 71 -2.61 12.03 -0.57
CA CYS A 71 -2.71 13.41 -0.13
C CYS A 71 -1.88 14.31 -1.04
N ALA A 72 -1.84 15.62 -0.75
CA ALA A 72 -0.90 16.54 -1.35
C ALA A 72 0.24 16.81 -0.38
N ASP A 73 1.44 17.08 -0.91
CA ASP A 73 2.57 17.55 -0.11
C ASP A 73 2.42 19.06 0.20
N ASN A 74 3.40 19.60 0.94
CA ASN A 74 3.39 21.03 1.33
C ASN A 74 3.59 21.99 0.14
N ARG A 75 3.91 21.48 -1.06
CA ARG A 75 3.98 22.25 -2.29
C ARG A 75 2.72 22.07 -3.17
N GLY A 76 1.73 21.33 -2.69
CA GLY A 76 0.50 21.03 -3.44
C GLY A 76 0.64 19.91 -4.47
N LEU A 77 1.76 19.20 -4.50
CA LEU A 77 1.97 18.07 -5.41
C LEU A 77 1.35 16.80 -4.86
N ASP A 78 0.86 15.95 -5.75
CA ASP A 78 0.26 14.68 -5.36
C ASP A 78 1.28 13.73 -4.74
N VAL A 79 0.89 13.10 -3.62
CA VAL A 79 1.57 11.96 -3.02
C VAL A 79 0.72 10.73 -3.32
N THR A 80 1.22 9.82 -4.13
CA THR A 80 0.53 8.59 -4.50
C THR A 80 0.83 7.47 -3.50
N LEU A 81 0.12 6.34 -3.64
CA LEU A 81 0.43 5.15 -2.83
C LEU A 81 1.87 4.69 -3.02
N GLU A 82 2.38 4.73 -4.26
CA GLU A 82 3.77 4.37 -4.54
C GLU A 82 4.75 5.29 -3.82
N ASP A 83 4.48 6.60 -3.81
CA ASP A 83 5.32 7.57 -3.11
C ASP A 83 5.32 7.37 -1.60
N ALA A 84 4.20 6.88 -1.05
CA ALA A 84 3.99 6.80 0.40
C ALA A 84 4.67 5.60 1.05
N VAL A 85 4.93 4.53 0.30
CA VAL A 85 5.44 3.28 0.89
C VAL A 85 6.96 3.19 0.83
N ASP A 86 7.54 2.60 1.85
CA ASP A 86 8.99 2.33 1.94
C ASP A 86 9.34 0.99 1.30
N HIS A 87 8.43 0.03 1.35
CA HIS A 87 8.63 -1.32 0.81
C HIS A 87 7.39 -1.83 0.10
N MET A 88 7.58 -2.56 -0.98
CA MET A 88 6.48 -3.21 -1.71
C MET A 88 6.81 -4.66 -1.98
N GLU A 89 5.86 -5.55 -1.66
CA GLU A 89 5.87 -6.95 -2.06
C GLU A 89 4.57 -7.22 -2.81
N VAL A 90 4.63 -7.13 -4.14
CA VAL A 90 3.44 -7.21 -5.00
C VAL A 90 3.69 -8.25 -6.08
N TYR A 91 3.29 -9.48 -5.81
CA TYR A 91 3.47 -10.61 -6.72
C TYR A 91 2.67 -11.82 -6.20
N PRO A 92 2.38 -12.81 -7.05
CA PRO A 92 1.70 -14.03 -6.61
C PRO A 92 2.56 -14.83 -5.62
N VAL A 93 1.96 -15.24 -4.51
CA VAL A 93 2.54 -16.16 -3.54
C VAL A 93 1.45 -17.03 -2.95
N ARG A 94 1.83 -18.19 -2.41
CA ARG A 94 0.89 -19.09 -1.72
C ARG A 94 0.38 -18.48 -0.42
N SER A 95 1.26 -17.83 0.32
CA SER A 95 0.95 -17.21 1.60
C SER A 95 1.70 -15.89 1.74
N LYS A 96 1.05 -14.88 2.31
CA LYS A 96 1.72 -13.60 2.61
C LYS A 96 2.85 -13.76 3.62
N THR A 97 2.94 -14.87 4.35
CA THR A 97 4.08 -15.12 5.23
C THR A 97 5.41 -15.02 4.49
N GLU A 98 5.47 -15.49 3.24
CA GLU A 98 6.68 -15.35 2.41
C GLU A 98 7.02 -13.89 2.16
N GLN A 99 6.03 -13.06 1.86
CA GLN A 99 6.21 -11.62 1.67
C GLN A 99 6.70 -10.94 2.96
N PHE A 100 6.16 -11.35 4.11
CA PHE A 100 6.58 -10.82 5.42
C PHE A 100 8.00 -11.20 5.78
N HIS A 101 8.47 -12.40 5.44
CA HIS A 101 9.88 -12.75 5.59
C HIS A 101 10.78 -11.83 4.80
N ARG A 102 10.40 -11.48 3.57
CA ARG A 102 11.15 -10.53 2.74
C ARG A 102 11.09 -9.10 3.30
N LEU A 103 9.93 -8.68 3.79
CA LEU A 103 9.80 -7.37 4.44
C LEU A 103 10.70 -7.26 5.67
N LYS A 104 10.78 -8.31 6.49
CA LYS A 104 11.68 -8.36 7.62
C LYS A 104 13.13 -8.22 7.18
N ALA A 105 13.55 -8.95 6.15
CA ALA A 105 14.90 -8.90 5.63
C ALA A 105 15.25 -7.51 5.07
N LYS A 106 14.33 -6.89 4.34
CA LYS A 106 14.55 -5.58 3.71
C LYS A 106 14.53 -4.44 4.71
N SER A 107 13.62 -4.48 5.67
CA SER A 107 13.42 -3.37 6.62
C SER A 107 14.28 -3.48 7.87
N GLY A 108 14.71 -4.69 8.24
CA GLY A 108 15.35 -4.95 9.52
C GLY A 108 14.38 -4.92 10.71
N VAL A 109 13.09 -4.78 10.47
CA VAL A 109 12.08 -4.71 11.53
C VAL A 109 11.64 -6.12 11.91
N PRO A 110 11.69 -6.51 13.21
CA PRO A 110 11.23 -7.82 13.63
C PRO A 110 9.71 -7.92 13.55
N PHE A 111 9.20 -9.14 13.40
CA PHE A 111 7.76 -9.38 13.25
C PHE A 111 6.93 -8.80 14.40
N GLU A 112 7.44 -8.82 15.62
CA GLU A 112 6.76 -8.32 16.82
C GLU A 112 6.55 -6.81 16.80
N ARG A 113 7.24 -6.10 15.91
CA ARG A 113 7.11 -4.66 15.69
C ARG A 113 6.36 -4.31 14.41
N MET A 114 5.76 -5.29 13.77
CA MET A 114 4.95 -5.07 12.58
C MET A 114 3.47 -5.07 12.95
N LEU A 115 2.72 -4.19 12.31
CA LEU A 115 1.26 -4.13 12.38
C LEU A 115 0.72 -4.36 10.97
N PHE A 116 -0.24 -5.25 10.85
CA PHE A 116 -0.79 -5.68 9.56
C PHE A 116 -2.30 -5.55 9.51
N PHE A 117 -2.80 -5.02 8.41
CA PHE A 117 -4.22 -4.91 8.11
C PHE A 117 -4.52 -5.62 6.78
N ASP A 118 -5.53 -6.45 6.77
CA ASP A 118 -6.03 -7.13 5.58
C ASP A 118 -7.50 -7.48 5.80
N ASN A 119 -8.28 -7.54 4.73
CA ASN A 119 -9.69 -7.89 4.79
C ASN A 119 -9.94 -9.41 4.72
N GLU A 120 -8.93 -10.22 4.43
CA GLU A 120 -9.02 -11.67 4.39
C GLU A 120 -8.64 -12.28 5.73
N ALA A 121 -9.62 -12.85 6.43
CA ALA A 121 -9.40 -13.47 7.74
C ALA A 121 -8.35 -14.58 7.70
N ARG A 122 -8.33 -15.39 6.64
CA ARG A 122 -7.34 -16.45 6.45
C ARG A 122 -5.92 -15.88 6.39
N THR A 123 -5.72 -14.83 5.63
CA THR A 123 -4.42 -14.17 5.50
C THR A 123 -3.97 -13.56 6.82
N VAL A 124 -4.88 -12.92 7.54
CA VAL A 124 -4.60 -12.36 8.88
C VAL A 124 -4.13 -13.47 9.84
N ARG A 125 -4.82 -14.60 9.86
CA ARG A 125 -4.43 -15.73 10.73
C ARG A 125 -3.05 -16.29 10.36
N GLU A 126 -2.77 -16.43 9.07
CA GLU A 126 -1.47 -16.94 8.62
C GLU A 126 -0.32 -15.99 9.03
N VAL A 127 -0.49 -14.70 8.82
CA VAL A 127 0.53 -13.70 9.16
C VAL A 127 0.71 -13.58 10.67
N ALA A 128 -0.36 -13.69 11.44
CA ALA A 128 -0.31 -13.64 12.90
C ALA A 128 0.57 -14.75 13.50
N THR A 129 0.70 -15.90 12.82
CA THR A 129 1.58 -16.99 13.29
C THR A 129 3.05 -16.59 13.35
N LEU A 130 3.45 -15.53 12.64
CA LEU A 130 4.83 -15.02 12.66
C LEU A 130 5.13 -14.13 13.87
N GLY A 131 4.10 -13.73 14.62
CA GLY A 131 4.23 -12.77 15.71
C GLY A 131 3.87 -11.34 15.31
N VAL A 132 3.39 -11.14 14.09
CA VAL A 132 2.90 -9.84 13.62
C VAL A 132 1.57 -9.51 14.33
N CYS A 133 1.41 -8.26 14.75
CA CYS A 133 0.15 -7.77 15.30
C CYS A 133 -0.84 -7.54 14.16
N CYS A 134 -1.98 -8.18 14.23
CA CYS A 134 -2.99 -8.08 13.19
C CYS A 134 -4.34 -7.59 13.73
#